data_7af993e9dcb6f05c139a2a3bd9303b3b
#
_entry.id   7af993e9dcb6f05c139a2a3bd9303b3b
#
_cell.length_a   1.000
_cell.length_b   1.000
_cell.length_c   1.000
_cell.angle_alpha   90.00
_cell.angle_beta   90.00
_cell.angle_gamma   90.00
#
_symmetry.space_group_name_H-M   'P 1'
#
loop_
_entity.id
_entity.type
_entity.pdbx_description
1 polymer ?
#
loop_
_entity_poly.entity_id
_entity_poly.type
_entity_poly.pdbx_seq_one_letter_code
_entity_poly.pdbx_strand_id
1 'polypeptide(L)'
;MKTLAASLVAVAVLTASACSSDTAEPESAPSPPSSDQAQPEYVAELESTVEQLMRDNAIPGAVLQISSPDRGDWTGTFGTSTIDADDPISADDHFRIGSNTKTMTVTAVLQLVQDGRLSLDDPISKYIDGVPNGDTITIAQLAEMRSGLYSYAFDPEFNATLDREPEKAWTQEELLQIAFSQPVNFPPGEQFEYSNTNTVLLGLVIEQLTGMPVAEAFDERIFVPLGLGNTSFPAIDDASIPDPHPQGYMFGTNVSTIDTFALPEDEQAAAVAGTLKPNDVTDDNPSWAWTAGAAISTVDDMTTYVKALVGGGLLDEQMQQARLDSVQSVGGGTAGYGLGMAQFGPLLGHDGQLPGFMTFMGHDPETDLTIVIATNLSTVPSGEGSALTLVKGILPIFYGSSYQPPGDPARAPGAEESTPAPTPGG
;
A
#
# COMPACT_ATOMS: atom_id res chain seq x y z
N MET A 1 -64.39 32.20 -3.29
CA MET A 1 -65.76 31.80 -2.95
C MET A 1 -65.72 30.45 -2.26
N LYS A 2 -66.16 30.45 -0.99
CA LYS A 2 -66.77 29.37 -0.17
C LYS A 2 -65.89 28.10 0.02
N THR A 3 -65.17 27.93 1.15
CA THR A 3 -65.53 27.41 2.48
C THR A 3 -66.36 26.12 2.45
N LEU A 4 -65.85 25.06 3.06
CA LEU A 4 -66.57 24.41 4.17
C LEU A 4 -65.64 23.36 4.87
N ALA A 5 -65.54 23.52 6.18
CA ALA A 5 -64.99 22.59 7.14
C ALA A 5 -66.07 21.54 7.53
N ALA A 6 -65.62 20.36 7.95
CA ALA A 6 -66.48 19.49 8.76
C ALA A 6 -65.65 18.71 9.77
N SER A 7 -65.86 19.02 11.02
CA SER A 7 -65.47 18.30 12.24
C SER A 7 -66.44 17.11 12.48
N LEU A 8 -65.96 16.02 13.10
CA LEU A 8 -66.74 15.12 13.94
C LEU A 8 -65.81 14.25 14.77
N VAL A 9 -65.71 14.52 16.05
CA VAL A 9 -66.42 13.99 17.26
C VAL A 9 -65.94 12.59 17.65
N ALA A 10 -65.32 12.59 18.81
CA ALA A 10 -64.83 11.48 19.62
C ALA A 10 -65.99 10.68 20.23
N VAL A 11 -65.85 9.38 20.38
CA VAL A 11 -66.56 8.56 21.37
C VAL A 11 -65.55 7.74 22.15
N ALA A 12 -65.40 8.06 23.43
CA ALA A 12 -64.69 7.26 24.41
C ALA A 12 -65.63 6.12 24.91
N VAL A 13 -65.08 4.90 24.92
CA VAL A 13 -65.68 3.79 25.71
C VAL A 13 -64.61 3.35 26.70
N LEU A 14 -64.85 3.67 27.99
CA LEU A 14 -64.16 3.11 29.12
C LEU A 14 -64.67 1.70 29.40
N THR A 15 -63.77 0.71 29.37
CA THR A 15 -63.99 -0.56 30.10
C THR A 15 -62.80 -0.77 31.02
N ALA A 16 -63.03 -0.70 32.30
CA ALA A 16 -62.11 -1.10 33.33
C ALA A 16 -62.03 -2.63 33.39
N SER A 17 -60.83 -3.17 33.41
CA SER A 17 -60.57 -4.52 33.90
C SER A 17 -59.24 -4.60 34.59
N ALA A 18 -59.25 -5.36 35.64
CA ALA A 18 -58.41 -5.44 36.83
C ALA A 18 -56.94 -5.78 36.60
N CYS A 19 -56.15 -5.35 37.58
CA CYS A 19 -54.75 -5.62 37.83
C CYS A 19 -54.33 -7.09 37.74
N SER A 20 -53.24 -7.37 37.03
CA SER A 20 -52.26 -8.37 37.37
C SER A 20 -50.91 -7.71 37.20
N SER A 21 -50.17 -7.56 38.29
CA SER A 21 -48.79 -7.09 38.36
C SER A 21 -47.89 -8.21 37.90
N ASP A 22 -47.43 -8.17 36.64
CA ASP A 22 -46.25 -8.89 36.18
C ASP A 22 -45.15 -7.88 36.06
N THR A 23 -44.22 -7.94 37.02
CA THR A 23 -42.92 -7.25 37.01
C THR A 23 -42.07 -7.89 35.93
N ALA A 24 -42.06 -7.31 34.72
CA ALA A 24 -41.03 -7.59 33.75
C ALA A 24 -39.69 -7.00 34.29
N GLU A 25 -38.77 -7.87 34.59
CA GLU A 25 -37.36 -7.51 34.79
C GLU A 25 -36.85 -6.78 33.51
N PRO A 26 -36.06 -5.72 33.64
CA PRO A 26 -35.45 -5.08 32.49
C PRO A 26 -34.51 -6.10 31.82
N GLU A 27 -34.76 -6.38 30.56
CA GLU A 27 -33.86 -7.13 29.67
C GLU A 27 -32.48 -6.51 29.77
N SER A 28 -31.53 -7.22 30.33
CA SER A 28 -30.15 -6.79 30.45
C SER A 28 -29.58 -6.57 29.07
N ALA A 29 -29.02 -5.38 28.83
CA ALA A 29 -28.24 -5.06 27.65
C ALA A 29 -27.21 -6.20 27.39
N PRO A 30 -26.94 -6.56 26.13
CA PRO A 30 -25.92 -7.56 25.83
C PRO A 30 -24.61 -7.12 26.43
N SER A 31 -24.04 -7.97 27.27
CA SER A 31 -22.70 -7.78 27.83
C SER A 31 -21.71 -7.63 26.67
N PRO A 32 -20.72 -6.74 26.78
CA PRO A 32 -19.64 -6.67 25.82
C PRO A 32 -18.99 -8.06 25.72
N PRO A 33 -18.51 -8.48 24.52
CA PRO A 33 -17.87 -9.78 24.36
C PRO A 33 -16.75 -9.91 25.37
N SER A 34 -16.76 -10.99 26.13
CA SER A 34 -15.71 -11.31 27.10
C SER A 34 -14.39 -11.52 26.37
N SER A 35 -13.40 -10.72 26.69
CA SER A 35 -12.00 -10.78 26.20
C SER A 35 -11.22 -11.98 26.78
N ASP A 36 -11.81 -13.17 26.80
CA ASP A 36 -11.20 -14.38 27.36
C ASP A 36 -10.94 -15.45 26.26
N GLN A 37 -10.62 -14.99 25.02
CA GLN A 37 -9.92 -15.87 24.10
C GLN A 37 -8.44 -15.81 24.45
N ALA A 38 -7.84 -16.97 24.78
CA ALA A 38 -6.40 -17.06 24.99
C ALA A 38 -5.69 -16.52 23.73
N GLN A 39 -4.71 -15.63 23.93
CA GLN A 39 -3.92 -15.12 22.81
C GLN A 39 -3.31 -16.28 22.02
N PRO A 40 -3.17 -16.14 20.67
CA PRO A 40 -2.48 -17.13 19.86
C PRO A 40 -1.08 -17.42 20.37
N GLU A 41 -0.62 -18.67 20.30
CA GLU A 41 0.66 -19.12 20.87
C GLU A 41 1.89 -18.34 20.35
N TYR A 42 1.80 -17.83 19.11
CA TYR A 42 2.90 -17.10 18.48
C TYR A 42 3.05 -15.64 18.98
N VAL A 43 2.06 -15.08 19.66
CA VAL A 43 2.00 -13.63 19.96
C VAL A 43 3.15 -13.18 20.84
N ALA A 44 3.47 -13.91 21.91
CA ALA A 44 4.55 -13.49 22.81
C ALA A 44 5.93 -13.42 22.11
N GLU A 45 6.22 -14.37 21.20
CA GLU A 45 7.44 -14.36 20.39
C GLU A 45 7.39 -13.22 19.36
N LEU A 46 6.24 -13.01 18.74
CA LEU A 46 6.03 -11.93 17.76
C LEU A 46 6.25 -10.55 18.39
N GLU A 47 5.59 -10.26 19.51
CA GLU A 47 5.72 -8.99 20.25
C GLU A 47 7.18 -8.72 20.63
N SER A 48 7.84 -9.70 21.23
CA SER A 48 9.25 -9.57 21.61
C SER A 48 10.16 -9.32 20.43
N THR A 49 9.91 -10.00 19.30
CA THR A 49 10.70 -9.83 18.06
C THR A 49 10.48 -8.45 17.46
N VAL A 50 9.23 -7.99 17.34
CA VAL A 50 8.90 -6.66 16.79
C VAL A 50 9.51 -5.56 17.65
N GLU A 51 9.34 -5.60 18.96
CA GLU A 51 9.93 -4.62 19.86
C GLU A 51 11.47 -4.54 19.74
N GLN A 52 12.13 -5.69 19.60
CA GLN A 52 13.58 -5.72 19.44
C GLN A 52 13.98 -5.10 18.09
N LEU A 53 13.32 -5.49 17.00
CA LEU A 53 13.59 -4.94 15.66
C LEU A 53 13.36 -3.43 15.62
N MET A 54 12.28 -2.93 16.24
CA MET A 54 12.00 -1.50 16.29
C MET A 54 13.09 -0.73 17.02
N ARG A 55 13.56 -1.25 18.18
CA ARG A 55 14.67 -0.64 18.91
C ARG A 55 15.96 -0.62 18.11
N ASP A 56 16.32 -1.76 17.49
CA ASP A 56 17.57 -1.91 16.74
C ASP A 56 17.60 -1.10 15.45
N ASN A 57 16.43 -0.69 14.94
CA ASN A 57 16.28 -0.01 13.65
C ASN A 57 15.64 1.38 13.77
N ALA A 58 15.51 1.92 14.98
CA ALA A 58 14.95 3.26 15.25
C ALA A 58 13.56 3.50 14.64
N ILE A 59 12.69 2.48 14.61
CA ILE A 59 11.30 2.58 14.11
C ILE A 59 10.44 3.17 15.23
N PRO A 60 9.79 4.34 15.02
CA PRO A 60 9.04 5.02 16.08
C PRO A 60 7.73 4.34 16.43
N GLY A 61 6.97 3.91 15.43
CA GLY A 61 5.66 3.30 15.56
C GLY A 61 5.37 2.27 14.49
N ALA A 62 4.61 1.25 14.85
CA ALA A 62 4.16 0.19 13.95
C ALA A 62 2.80 -0.36 14.35
N VAL A 63 1.99 -0.69 13.35
CA VAL A 63 0.77 -1.50 13.49
C VAL A 63 0.95 -2.78 12.70
N LEU A 64 0.68 -3.92 13.32
CA LEU A 64 0.74 -5.23 12.68
C LEU A 64 -0.61 -5.92 12.80
N GLN A 65 -1.07 -6.52 11.70
CA GLN A 65 -2.23 -7.40 11.70
C GLN A 65 -1.86 -8.75 11.08
N ILE A 66 -2.15 -9.81 11.83
CA ILE A 66 -1.99 -11.20 11.43
C ILE A 66 -3.38 -11.80 11.33
N SER A 67 -3.72 -12.44 10.21
CA SER A 67 -4.91 -13.26 10.11
C SER A 67 -4.52 -14.66 9.67
N SER A 68 -4.86 -15.65 10.48
CA SER A 68 -4.52 -17.05 10.25
C SER A 68 -5.63 -17.95 10.76
N PRO A 69 -6.35 -18.68 9.91
CA PRO A 69 -7.41 -19.60 10.33
C PRO A 69 -6.91 -20.67 11.31
N ASP A 70 -5.69 -21.16 11.10
CA ASP A 70 -5.11 -22.25 11.89
C ASP A 70 -4.45 -21.78 13.20
N ARG A 71 -3.94 -20.55 13.23
CA ARG A 71 -3.12 -20.04 14.37
C ARG A 71 -3.79 -18.90 15.13
N GLY A 72 -4.92 -18.39 14.64
CA GLY A 72 -5.69 -17.29 15.23
C GLY A 72 -5.30 -15.92 14.69
N ASP A 73 -6.25 -15.00 14.72
CA ASP A 73 -6.07 -13.60 14.29
C ASP A 73 -5.52 -12.78 15.46
N TRP A 74 -4.73 -11.77 15.12
CA TRP A 74 -4.16 -10.86 16.10
C TRP A 74 -3.83 -9.50 15.47
N THR A 75 -4.03 -8.43 16.23
CA THR A 75 -3.60 -7.06 15.88
C THR A 75 -2.82 -6.48 17.05
N GLY A 76 -1.67 -5.89 16.78
CA GLY A 76 -0.83 -5.23 17.78
C GLY A 76 -0.32 -3.88 17.30
N THR A 77 -0.15 -2.99 18.28
CA THR A 77 0.37 -1.63 18.10
C THR A 77 1.62 -1.45 18.94
N PHE A 78 2.64 -0.80 18.40
CA PHE A 78 3.95 -0.66 19.02
C PHE A 78 4.46 0.77 18.84
N GLY A 79 5.00 1.34 19.92
CA GLY A 79 5.61 2.68 19.87
C GLY A 79 4.60 3.82 19.83
N THR A 80 4.91 4.88 19.11
CA THR A 80 4.21 6.16 19.19
C THR A 80 3.83 6.72 17.83
N SER A 81 2.69 7.41 17.77
CA SER A 81 2.26 8.21 16.61
C SER A 81 3.14 9.45 16.42
N THR A 82 3.55 10.06 17.52
CA THR A 82 4.38 11.26 17.51
C THR A 82 5.64 11.03 18.35
N ILE A 83 6.84 11.23 17.77
CA ILE A 83 8.12 11.09 18.47
C ILE A 83 8.17 12.12 19.63
N ASP A 84 8.67 11.66 20.80
CA ASP A 84 8.80 12.43 22.03
C ASP A 84 7.46 12.88 22.66
N ALA A 85 6.32 12.35 22.20
CA ALA A 85 5.01 12.57 22.81
C ALA A 85 4.49 11.28 23.49
N ASP A 86 3.56 11.46 24.46
CA ASP A 86 2.78 10.36 25.04
C ASP A 86 1.52 10.15 24.17
N ASP A 87 1.74 9.62 22.98
CA ASP A 87 0.73 9.49 21.93
C ASP A 87 0.90 8.12 21.24
N PRO A 88 0.32 7.03 21.82
CA PRO A 88 0.50 5.70 21.29
C PRO A 88 -0.15 5.56 19.92
N ILE A 89 0.52 4.84 19.01
CA ILE A 89 -0.03 4.49 17.71
C ILE A 89 -1.29 3.62 17.86
N SER A 90 -2.27 3.80 16.98
CA SER A 90 -3.57 3.11 17.02
C SER A 90 -3.71 2.11 15.88
N ALA A 91 -4.48 1.03 16.11
CA ALA A 91 -4.86 0.09 15.07
C ALA A 91 -5.79 0.73 14.01
N ASP A 92 -6.48 1.81 14.39
CA ASP A 92 -7.41 2.54 13.51
C ASP A 92 -6.71 3.66 12.73
N ASP A 93 -5.38 3.85 12.93
CA ASP A 93 -4.63 4.90 12.24
C ASP A 93 -4.61 4.67 10.73
N HIS A 94 -4.76 5.78 9.99
CA HIS A 94 -4.62 5.83 8.54
C HIS A 94 -3.16 6.05 8.16
N PHE A 95 -2.71 5.30 7.15
CA PHE A 95 -1.36 5.39 6.61
C PHE A 95 -1.40 5.65 5.11
N ARG A 96 -0.45 6.41 4.59
CA ARG A 96 -0.16 6.41 3.16
C ARG A 96 0.43 5.04 2.81
N ILE A 97 -0.25 4.27 1.95
CA ILE A 97 0.11 2.87 1.69
C ILE A 97 1.13 2.68 0.57
N GLY A 98 1.62 3.78 -0.01
CA GLY A 98 2.66 3.74 -1.03
C GLY A 98 2.31 2.81 -2.18
N SER A 99 3.30 2.07 -2.66
CA SER A 99 3.19 1.22 -3.85
C SER A 99 2.16 0.09 -3.75
N ASN A 100 1.56 -0.18 -2.59
CA ASN A 100 0.37 -1.03 -2.52
C ASN A 100 -0.74 -0.54 -3.46
N THR A 101 -0.78 0.77 -3.74
CA THR A 101 -1.68 1.41 -4.71
C THR A 101 -1.54 0.80 -6.12
N LYS A 102 -0.36 0.36 -6.53
CA LYS A 102 -0.14 -0.25 -7.85
C LYS A 102 -0.99 -1.49 -8.08
N THR A 103 -1.22 -2.25 -7.02
CA THR A 103 -2.09 -3.43 -7.09
C THR A 103 -3.53 -3.04 -7.40
N MET A 104 -4.00 -1.91 -6.85
CA MET A 104 -5.34 -1.35 -7.12
C MET A 104 -5.43 -0.85 -8.56
N THR A 105 -4.41 -0.13 -9.02
CA THR A 105 -4.33 0.36 -10.40
C THR A 105 -4.41 -0.79 -11.40
N VAL A 106 -3.61 -1.83 -11.22
CA VAL A 106 -3.63 -2.98 -12.13
C VAL A 106 -4.91 -3.80 -11.98
N THR A 107 -5.49 -3.90 -10.78
CA THR A 107 -6.81 -4.53 -10.60
C THR A 107 -7.88 -3.83 -11.44
N ALA A 108 -7.95 -2.51 -11.41
CA ALA A 108 -8.88 -1.75 -12.24
C ALA A 108 -8.64 -1.94 -13.75
N VAL A 109 -7.36 -2.02 -14.17
CA VAL A 109 -6.98 -2.36 -15.56
C VAL A 109 -7.48 -3.76 -15.94
N LEU A 110 -7.27 -4.77 -15.09
CA LEU A 110 -7.69 -6.15 -15.36
C LEU A 110 -9.23 -6.27 -15.40
N GLN A 111 -9.96 -5.51 -14.59
CA GLN A 111 -11.43 -5.43 -14.69
C GLN A 111 -11.86 -4.80 -16.02
N LEU A 112 -11.15 -3.79 -16.53
CA LEU A 112 -11.43 -3.24 -17.85
C LEU A 112 -11.11 -4.23 -18.99
N VAL A 113 -10.12 -5.12 -18.79
CA VAL A 113 -9.89 -6.26 -19.72
C VAL A 113 -11.07 -7.22 -19.71
N GLN A 114 -11.59 -7.59 -18.54
CA GLN A 114 -12.79 -8.43 -18.41
C GLN A 114 -14.02 -7.79 -19.05
N ASP A 115 -14.16 -6.46 -18.94
CA ASP A 115 -15.22 -5.69 -19.57
C ASP A 115 -15.08 -5.62 -21.10
N GLY A 116 -13.99 -6.17 -21.68
CA GLY A 116 -13.68 -6.14 -23.12
C GLY A 116 -13.33 -4.73 -23.64
N ARG A 117 -12.90 -3.81 -22.77
CA ARG A 117 -12.61 -2.41 -23.10
C ARG A 117 -11.16 -2.19 -23.51
N LEU A 118 -10.24 -3.06 -23.11
CA LEU A 118 -8.85 -3.13 -23.56
C LEU A 118 -8.35 -4.57 -23.56
N SER A 119 -7.19 -4.80 -24.18
CA SER A 119 -6.46 -6.07 -24.14
C SER A 119 -5.11 -5.87 -23.46
N LEU A 120 -4.62 -6.86 -22.74
CA LEU A 120 -3.26 -6.87 -22.19
C LEU A 120 -2.18 -6.77 -23.29
N ASP A 121 -2.48 -7.24 -24.49
CA ASP A 121 -1.59 -7.19 -25.68
C ASP A 121 -1.69 -5.86 -26.44
N ASP A 122 -2.62 -4.97 -26.09
CA ASP A 122 -2.74 -3.67 -26.75
C ASP A 122 -1.48 -2.83 -26.49
N PRO A 123 -0.92 -2.16 -27.53
CA PRO A 123 0.15 -1.20 -27.34
C PRO A 123 -0.38 0.05 -26.62
N ILE A 124 0.43 0.64 -25.74
CA ILE A 124 0.04 1.84 -24.99
C ILE A 124 -0.27 3.02 -25.92
N SER A 125 0.35 3.12 -27.09
CA SER A 125 0.07 4.17 -28.08
C SER A 125 -1.36 4.17 -28.60
N LYS A 126 -2.12 3.07 -28.42
CA LYS A 126 -3.56 3.02 -28.71
C LYS A 126 -4.37 3.95 -27.79
N TYR A 127 -3.84 4.27 -26.63
CA TYR A 127 -4.50 5.03 -25.58
C TYR A 127 -3.80 6.37 -25.31
N ILE A 128 -2.49 6.39 -25.19
CA ILE A 128 -1.70 7.54 -24.79
C ILE A 128 -0.65 7.85 -25.87
N ASP A 129 -0.75 9.02 -26.46
CA ASP A 129 0.20 9.48 -27.47
C ASP A 129 1.55 9.89 -26.85
N GLY A 130 2.61 9.81 -27.65
CA GLY A 130 3.93 10.37 -27.30
C GLY A 130 4.76 9.52 -26.33
N VAL A 131 4.29 8.33 -25.93
CA VAL A 131 5.06 7.41 -25.08
C VAL A 131 6.26 6.85 -25.86
N PRO A 132 7.51 6.96 -25.34
CA PRO A 132 8.66 6.32 -25.99
C PRO A 132 8.43 4.81 -26.15
N ASN A 133 8.69 4.28 -27.35
CA ASN A 133 8.38 2.89 -27.71
C ASN A 133 6.90 2.49 -27.55
N GLY A 134 5.97 3.45 -27.50
CA GLY A 134 4.56 3.21 -27.20
C GLY A 134 3.87 2.24 -28.15
N ASP A 135 4.33 2.12 -29.41
CA ASP A 135 3.80 1.19 -30.40
C ASP A 135 4.18 -0.29 -30.10
N THR A 136 5.12 -0.52 -29.21
CA THR A 136 5.64 -1.85 -28.87
C THR A 136 5.46 -2.21 -27.39
N ILE A 137 5.32 -1.21 -26.50
CA ILE A 137 5.03 -1.44 -25.09
C ILE A 137 3.58 -1.84 -24.94
N THR A 138 3.31 -3.04 -24.41
CA THR A 138 1.96 -3.52 -24.14
C THR A 138 1.45 -3.12 -22.76
N ILE A 139 0.14 -3.16 -22.56
CA ILE A 139 -0.50 -2.97 -21.25
C ILE A 139 0.04 -3.99 -20.23
N ALA A 140 0.23 -5.26 -20.63
CA ALA A 140 0.84 -6.28 -19.77
C ALA A 140 2.25 -5.89 -19.32
N GLN A 141 3.11 -5.44 -20.24
CA GLN A 141 4.48 -5.04 -19.92
C GLN A 141 4.56 -3.83 -18.97
N LEU A 142 3.61 -2.91 -19.05
CA LEU A 142 3.48 -1.83 -18.05
C LEU A 142 3.12 -2.41 -16.68
N ALA A 143 2.10 -3.28 -16.61
CA ALA A 143 1.64 -3.89 -15.36
C ALA A 143 2.68 -4.82 -14.72
N GLU A 144 3.54 -5.46 -15.52
CA GLU A 144 4.59 -6.39 -15.11
C GLU A 144 5.96 -5.72 -14.88
N MET A 145 6.05 -4.39 -14.96
CA MET A 145 7.31 -3.64 -14.83
C MET A 145 8.38 -4.04 -15.86
N ARG A 146 7.98 -4.26 -17.12
CA ARG A 146 8.84 -4.70 -18.22
C ARG A 146 8.82 -3.78 -19.43
N SER A 147 8.41 -2.52 -19.24
CA SER A 147 8.31 -1.53 -20.32
C SER A 147 9.66 -0.98 -20.78
N GLY A 148 10.66 -0.93 -19.91
CA GLY A 148 11.93 -0.24 -20.12
C GLY A 148 11.82 1.30 -19.99
N LEU A 149 10.68 1.85 -19.61
CA LEU A 149 10.52 3.29 -19.40
C LEU A 149 11.24 3.73 -18.13
N TYR A 150 12.02 4.80 -18.23
CA TYR A 150 12.67 5.42 -17.08
C TYR A 150 11.65 5.80 -16.00
N SER A 151 11.97 5.54 -14.75
CA SER A 151 11.15 5.97 -13.62
C SER A 151 11.50 7.39 -13.22
N TYR A 152 10.56 8.34 -13.36
CA TYR A 152 10.76 9.74 -12.94
C TYR A 152 11.21 9.86 -11.47
N ALA A 153 10.87 8.88 -10.63
CA ALA A 153 11.24 8.90 -9.21
C ALA A 153 12.76 8.79 -8.96
N PHE A 154 13.55 8.37 -9.96
CA PHE A 154 15.01 8.35 -9.88
C PHE A 154 15.67 9.58 -10.51
N ASP A 155 14.91 10.56 -10.99
CA ASP A 155 15.47 11.78 -11.54
C ASP A 155 16.03 12.66 -10.40
N PRO A 156 17.32 13.09 -10.47
CA PRO A 156 17.92 13.87 -9.40
C PRO A 156 17.28 15.25 -9.17
N GLU A 157 16.84 15.94 -10.24
CA GLU A 157 16.22 17.25 -10.10
C GLU A 157 14.77 17.13 -9.58
N PHE A 158 14.08 16.04 -9.93
CA PHE A 158 12.80 15.71 -9.31
C PHE A 158 12.93 15.54 -7.80
N ASN A 159 13.89 14.73 -7.33
CA ASN A 159 14.14 14.52 -5.89
C ASN A 159 14.60 15.82 -5.19
N ALA A 160 15.44 16.62 -5.84
CA ALA A 160 15.80 17.94 -5.33
C ALA A 160 14.60 18.90 -5.23
N THR A 161 13.61 18.74 -6.10
CA THR A 161 12.39 19.54 -6.02
C THR A 161 11.49 19.06 -4.90
N LEU A 162 11.36 17.75 -4.66
CA LEU A 162 10.64 17.23 -3.49
C LEU A 162 11.22 17.78 -2.18
N ASP A 163 12.56 17.85 -2.06
CA ASP A 163 13.21 18.41 -0.86
C ASP A 163 13.01 19.93 -0.71
N ARG A 164 12.93 20.67 -1.82
CA ARG A 164 12.76 22.14 -1.78
C ARG A 164 11.30 22.60 -1.66
N GLU A 165 10.39 21.86 -2.24
CA GLU A 165 9.00 22.21 -2.42
C GLU A 165 8.10 21.00 -2.03
N PRO A 166 8.15 20.54 -0.76
CA PRO A 166 7.49 19.30 -0.33
C PRO A 166 5.96 19.36 -0.50
N GLU A 167 5.36 20.54 -0.45
CA GLU A 167 3.91 20.73 -0.63
C GLU A 167 3.49 20.83 -2.11
N LYS A 168 4.45 20.77 -3.06
CA LYS A 168 4.14 20.90 -4.48
C LYS A 168 3.20 19.79 -4.94
N ALA A 169 2.05 20.18 -5.52
CA ALA A 169 1.20 19.26 -6.28
C ALA A 169 1.81 19.00 -7.66
N TRP A 170 2.01 17.72 -7.99
CA TRP A 170 2.53 17.28 -9.27
C TRP A 170 1.40 16.78 -10.17
N THR A 171 1.42 17.22 -11.42
CA THR A 171 0.52 16.68 -12.44
C THR A 171 1.13 15.46 -13.12
N GLN A 172 0.28 14.59 -13.67
CA GLN A 172 0.71 13.41 -14.42
C GLN A 172 1.54 13.81 -15.64
N GLU A 173 1.20 14.94 -16.28
CA GLU A 173 1.95 15.48 -17.42
C GLU A 173 3.38 15.87 -17.04
N GLU A 174 3.58 16.56 -15.90
CA GLU A 174 4.92 16.90 -15.39
C GLU A 174 5.76 15.65 -15.13
N LEU A 175 5.17 14.63 -14.49
CA LEU A 175 5.85 13.35 -14.19
C LEU A 175 6.27 12.62 -15.47
N LEU A 176 5.35 12.51 -16.43
CA LEU A 176 5.64 11.87 -17.72
C LEU A 176 6.65 12.68 -18.55
N GLN A 177 6.63 14.00 -18.45
CA GLN A 177 7.64 14.85 -19.12
C GLN A 177 9.04 14.56 -18.60
N ILE A 178 9.20 14.38 -17.28
CA ILE A 178 10.48 13.98 -16.69
C ILE A 178 10.90 12.60 -17.24
N ALA A 179 10.02 11.60 -17.13
CA ALA A 179 10.31 10.25 -17.59
C ALA A 179 10.68 10.18 -19.07
N PHE A 180 9.95 10.89 -19.95
CA PHE A 180 10.14 10.85 -21.39
C PHE A 180 11.32 11.74 -21.88
N SER A 181 11.84 12.60 -21.02
CA SER A 181 13.09 13.35 -21.31
C SER A 181 14.34 12.45 -21.21
N GLN A 182 14.22 11.30 -20.54
CA GLN A 182 15.30 10.33 -20.37
C GLN A 182 15.23 9.23 -21.43
N PRO A 183 16.37 8.61 -21.80
CA PRO A 183 16.36 7.44 -22.67
C PRO A 183 15.61 6.28 -22.02
N VAL A 184 15.05 5.40 -22.83
CA VAL A 184 14.53 4.11 -22.35
C VAL A 184 15.71 3.24 -21.88
N ASN A 185 15.52 2.50 -20.78
CA ASN A 185 16.58 1.73 -20.16
C ASN A 185 16.89 0.43 -20.91
N PHE A 186 15.88 -0.18 -21.52
CA PHE A 186 15.99 -1.41 -22.35
C PHE A 186 14.77 -1.55 -23.28
N PRO A 187 14.85 -2.40 -24.30
CA PRO A 187 13.71 -2.73 -25.15
C PRO A 187 12.56 -3.38 -24.37
N PRO A 188 11.29 -3.07 -24.71
CA PRO A 188 10.13 -3.61 -24.01
C PRO A 188 10.14 -5.14 -23.94
N GLY A 189 9.89 -5.69 -22.76
CA GLY A 189 9.81 -7.12 -22.47
C GLY A 189 11.15 -7.82 -22.18
N GLU A 190 12.30 -7.18 -22.41
CA GLU A 190 13.59 -7.85 -22.24
C GLU A 190 14.01 -8.04 -20.78
N GLN A 191 13.69 -7.07 -19.91
CA GLN A 191 14.10 -7.07 -18.52
C GLN A 191 12.95 -6.66 -17.60
N PHE A 192 13.10 -6.93 -16.32
CA PHE A 192 12.30 -6.35 -15.25
C PHE A 192 13.03 -5.12 -14.69
N GLU A 193 12.33 -3.99 -14.58
CA GLU A 193 12.79 -2.82 -13.84
C GLU A 193 11.59 -2.06 -13.29
N TYR A 194 11.59 -1.88 -11.99
CA TYR A 194 10.50 -1.21 -11.30
C TYR A 194 10.42 0.27 -11.70
N SER A 195 9.27 0.69 -12.24
CA SER A 195 9.07 2.06 -12.73
C SER A 195 7.69 2.60 -12.38
N ASN A 196 7.64 3.70 -11.63
CA ASN A 196 6.41 4.40 -11.31
C ASN A 196 5.71 4.94 -12.56
N THR A 197 6.47 5.29 -13.60
CA THR A 197 5.95 5.77 -14.88
C THR A 197 4.93 4.81 -15.50
N ASN A 198 5.13 3.50 -15.31
CA ASN A 198 4.23 2.48 -15.84
C ASN A 198 2.81 2.61 -15.28
N THR A 199 2.70 2.75 -13.97
CA THR A 199 1.38 2.83 -13.31
C THR A 199 0.73 4.19 -13.46
N VAL A 200 1.49 5.27 -13.63
CA VAL A 200 0.93 6.57 -14.04
C VAL A 200 0.27 6.46 -15.41
N LEU A 201 0.92 5.81 -16.38
CA LEU A 201 0.31 5.55 -17.70
C LEU A 201 -0.95 4.70 -17.60
N LEU A 202 -0.93 3.64 -16.79
CA LEU A 202 -2.12 2.80 -16.56
C LEU A 202 -3.26 3.58 -15.90
N GLY A 203 -2.97 4.49 -14.99
CA GLY A 203 -3.96 5.39 -14.40
C GLY A 203 -4.65 6.27 -15.45
N LEU A 204 -3.89 6.86 -16.36
CA LEU A 204 -4.44 7.64 -17.48
C LEU A 204 -5.30 6.78 -18.41
N VAL A 205 -4.91 5.52 -18.66
CA VAL A 205 -5.74 4.59 -19.44
C VAL A 205 -7.07 4.30 -18.73
N ILE A 206 -7.05 4.14 -17.40
CA ILE A 206 -8.28 3.96 -16.60
C ILE A 206 -9.19 5.17 -16.78
N GLU A 207 -8.69 6.40 -16.59
CA GLU A 207 -9.48 7.62 -16.73
C GLU A 207 -10.04 7.78 -18.15
N GLN A 208 -9.22 7.56 -19.17
CA GLN A 208 -9.66 7.64 -20.56
C GLN A 208 -10.76 6.63 -20.89
N LEU A 209 -10.63 5.41 -20.41
CA LEU A 209 -11.62 4.36 -20.71
C LEU A 209 -12.88 4.49 -19.86
N THR A 210 -12.78 4.86 -18.59
CA THR A 210 -13.94 5.02 -17.72
C THR A 210 -14.67 6.32 -17.94
N GLY A 211 -13.96 7.37 -18.31
CA GLY A 211 -14.46 8.75 -18.41
C GLY A 211 -14.66 9.43 -17.07
N MET A 212 -14.08 8.88 -16.00
CA MET A 212 -14.14 9.40 -14.62
C MET A 212 -12.73 9.54 -14.03
N PRO A 213 -12.53 10.39 -13.01
CA PRO A 213 -11.29 10.42 -12.25
C PRO A 213 -10.94 9.04 -11.67
N VAL A 214 -9.65 8.74 -11.58
CA VAL A 214 -9.19 7.42 -11.09
C VAL A 214 -9.67 7.13 -9.67
N ALA A 215 -9.82 8.15 -8.82
CA ALA A 215 -10.38 8.02 -7.47
C ALA A 215 -11.79 7.42 -7.49
N GLU A 216 -12.68 7.94 -8.36
CA GLU A 216 -14.03 7.42 -8.54
C GLU A 216 -14.01 5.99 -9.12
N ALA A 217 -13.06 5.69 -10.02
CA ALA A 217 -12.90 4.35 -10.56
C ALA A 217 -12.46 3.34 -9.50
N PHE A 218 -11.58 3.73 -8.56
CA PHE A 218 -11.19 2.88 -7.44
C PHE A 218 -12.33 2.67 -6.45
N ASP A 219 -13.08 3.72 -6.13
CA ASP A 219 -14.26 3.62 -5.28
C ASP A 219 -15.28 2.62 -5.84
N GLU A 220 -15.68 2.81 -7.12
CA GLU A 220 -16.70 1.98 -7.76
C GLU A 220 -16.25 0.52 -7.92
N ARG A 221 -14.99 0.31 -8.26
CA ARG A 221 -14.48 -0.99 -8.70
C ARG A 221 -13.80 -1.80 -7.61
N ILE A 222 -13.34 -1.15 -6.52
CA ILE A 222 -12.52 -1.81 -5.49
C ILE A 222 -13.05 -1.48 -4.09
N PHE A 223 -13.12 -0.20 -3.69
CA PHE A 223 -13.37 0.14 -2.31
C PHE A 223 -14.79 -0.21 -1.87
N VAL A 224 -15.79 0.24 -2.61
CA VAL A 224 -17.19 -0.06 -2.32
C VAL A 224 -17.49 -1.56 -2.40
N PRO A 225 -17.07 -2.32 -3.45
CA PRO A 225 -17.32 -3.76 -3.52
C PRO A 225 -16.73 -4.57 -2.36
N LEU A 226 -15.59 -4.15 -1.80
CA LEU A 226 -14.95 -4.82 -0.67
C LEU A 226 -15.31 -4.22 0.69
N GLY A 227 -16.05 -3.11 0.73
CA GLY A 227 -16.42 -2.42 1.96
C GLY A 227 -15.24 -1.73 2.67
N LEU A 228 -14.22 -1.27 1.92
CA LEU A 228 -13.02 -0.59 2.45
C LEU A 228 -13.37 0.85 2.84
N GLY A 229 -14.04 1.01 3.99
CA GLY A 229 -14.56 2.29 4.44
C GLY A 229 -13.51 3.29 4.93
N ASN A 230 -12.30 2.82 5.21
CA ASN A 230 -11.17 3.62 5.67
C ASN A 230 -10.07 3.72 4.60
N THR A 231 -10.38 3.37 3.35
CA THR A 231 -9.47 3.48 2.22
C THR A 231 -9.91 4.62 1.32
N SER A 232 -8.96 5.46 0.92
CA SER A 232 -9.23 6.61 0.06
C SER A 232 -8.09 6.86 -0.94
N PHE A 233 -8.41 7.60 -2.01
CA PHE A 233 -7.44 8.05 -2.99
C PHE A 233 -7.53 9.59 -3.10
N PRO A 234 -6.55 10.33 -2.55
CA PRO A 234 -6.64 11.79 -2.44
C PRO A 234 -6.56 12.49 -3.80
N ALA A 235 -7.13 13.70 -3.87
CA ALA A 235 -6.89 14.60 -4.99
C ALA A 235 -5.43 15.07 -5.00
N ILE A 236 -4.92 15.50 -6.16
CA ILE A 236 -3.50 15.88 -6.31
C ILE A 236 -3.10 17.11 -5.47
N ASP A 237 -4.05 17.94 -5.11
CA ASP A 237 -3.87 19.14 -4.26
C ASP A 237 -4.24 18.90 -2.78
N ASP A 238 -4.55 17.66 -2.41
CA ASP A 238 -4.86 17.26 -1.04
C ASP A 238 -3.73 16.40 -0.46
N ALA A 239 -2.96 16.97 0.45
CA ALA A 239 -1.90 16.28 1.18
C ALA A 239 -2.37 15.75 2.54
N SER A 240 -3.63 15.94 2.92
CA SER A 240 -4.13 15.51 4.22
C SER A 240 -4.24 13.99 4.33
N ILE A 241 -4.10 13.50 5.57
CA ILE A 241 -4.39 12.12 5.94
C ILE A 241 -5.62 12.16 6.84
N PRO A 242 -6.65 11.32 6.64
CA PRO A 242 -7.81 11.26 7.53
C PRO A 242 -7.42 10.93 8.97
N ASP A 243 -8.10 11.53 9.94
CA ASP A 243 -7.93 11.18 11.36
C ASP A 243 -8.59 9.85 11.72
N PRO A 244 -8.00 9.05 12.65
CA PRO A 244 -6.69 9.25 13.26
C PRO A 244 -5.55 8.84 12.33
N HIS A 245 -4.39 9.47 12.47
CA HIS A 245 -3.18 9.09 11.74
C HIS A 245 -1.92 9.44 12.54
N PRO A 246 -0.80 8.70 12.38
CA PRO A 246 0.46 9.07 13.00
C PRO A 246 1.19 10.12 12.15
N GLN A 247 2.15 10.82 12.76
CA GLN A 247 3.11 11.59 12.00
C GLN A 247 4.08 10.66 11.25
N GLY A 248 4.43 11.04 10.02
CA GLY A 248 5.32 10.29 9.14
C GLY A 248 6.75 10.81 9.19
N TYR A 249 7.72 9.90 9.33
CA TYR A 249 9.11 10.24 9.56
C TYR A 249 10.06 9.69 8.49
N MET A 250 11.11 10.46 8.17
CA MET A 250 12.15 10.07 7.23
C MET A 250 13.53 10.49 7.74
N PHE A 251 14.49 9.59 7.71
CA PHE A 251 15.90 9.94 7.90
C PHE A 251 16.50 10.46 6.59
N GLY A 252 17.34 11.51 6.69
CA GLY A 252 17.93 12.15 5.52
C GLY A 252 16.92 12.95 4.70
N THR A 253 17.17 13.07 3.39
CA THR A 253 16.32 13.74 2.40
C THR A 253 16.18 12.87 1.15
N ASN A 254 15.24 13.19 0.25
CA ASN A 254 15.06 12.45 -1.01
C ASN A 254 16.37 12.40 -1.82
N VAL A 255 17.10 13.52 -1.88
CA VAL A 255 18.39 13.56 -2.57
C VAL A 255 19.46 12.76 -1.86
N SER A 256 19.57 12.87 -0.52
CA SER A 256 20.68 12.23 0.21
C SER A 256 20.57 10.71 0.25
N THR A 257 19.39 10.16 0.01
CA THR A 257 19.10 8.72 0.08
C THR A 257 18.78 8.10 -1.27
N ILE A 258 18.83 8.85 -2.37
CA ILE A 258 18.40 8.38 -3.70
C ILE A 258 19.17 7.15 -4.21
N ASP A 259 20.48 7.08 -3.94
CA ASP A 259 21.33 6.00 -4.48
C ASP A 259 21.36 4.75 -3.59
N THR A 260 21.35 4.93 -2.27
CA THR A 260 21.59 3.84 -1.30
C THR A 260 20.44 3.62 -0.33
N PHE A 261 19.52 4.58 -0.22
CA PHE A 261 18.49 4.65 0.82
C PHE A 261 19.03 4.61 2.26
N ALA A 262 20.35 4.48 2.44
CA ALA A 262 21.02 4.38 3.73
C ALA A 262 21.64 5.71 4.15
N LEU A 263 21.63 5.95 5.45
CA LEU A 263 22.46 7.00 6.04
C LEU A 263 23.95 6.61 6.07
N PRO A 264 24.89 7.57 6.16
CA PRO A 264 26.27 7.29 6.51
C PRO A 264 26.38 6.49 7.82
N GLU A 265 27.40 5.61 7.96
CA GLU A 265 27.50 4.68 9.09
C GLU A 265 27.50 5.38 10.47
N ASP A 266 28.13 6.54 10.60
CA ASP A 266 28.15 7.32 11.84
C ASP A 266 26.77 7.92 12.16
N GLU A 267 26.00 8.31 11.16
CA GLU A 267 24.63 8.78 11.31
C GLU A 267 23.66 7.62 11.63
N GLN A 268 23.87 6.42 11.07
CA GLN A 268 23.09 5.23 11.42
C GLN A 268 23.21 4.94 12.92
N ALA A 269 24.42 4.93 13.46
CA ALA A 269 24.65 4.71 14.87
C ALA A 269 24.00 5.81 15.75
N ALA A 270 24.02 7.06 15.29
CA ALA A 270 23.40 8.18 15.99
C ALA A 270 21.85 8.08 15.96
N ALA A 271 21.27 7.62 14.86
CA ALA A 271 19.84 7.39 14.72
C ALA A 271 19.36 6.28 15.67
N VAL A 272 20.04 5.13 15.69
CA VAL A 272 19.72 4.02 16.60
C VAL A 272 19.88 4.43 18.07
N ALA A 273 20.88 5.25 18.39
CA ALA A 273 21.10 5.80 19.72
C ALA A 273 20.07 6.91 20.11
N GLY A 274 19.21 7.33 19.18
CA GLY A 274 18.22 8.39 19.38
C GLY A 274 18.80 9.80 19.45
N THR A 275 20.06 9.99 19.09
CA THR A 275 20.72 11.31 19.06
C THR A 275 20.58 12.03 17.72
N LEU A 276 20.33 11.30 16.64
CA LEU A 276 19.86 11.81 15.37
C LEU A 276 18.36 11.50 15.26
N LYS A 277 17.53 12.52 15.12
CA LYS A 277 16.09 12.37 14.93
C LYS A 277 15.76 12.38 13.44
N PRO A 278 14.74 11.62 13.00
CA PRO A 278 14.24 11.74 11.64
C PRO A 278 13.46 13.05 11.46
N ASN A 279 13.31 13.45 10.20
CA ASN A 279 12.48 14.59 9.82
C ASN A 279 11.00 14.18 9.84
N ASP A 280 10.13 15.07 10.31
CA ASP A 280 8.69 14.97 10.10
C ASP A 280 8.36 15.42 8.68
N VAL A 281 7.73 14.55 7.90
CA VAL A 281 7.34 14.74 6.51
C VAL A 281 5.87 14.38 6.28
N THR A 282 5.07 14.49 7.34
CA THR A 282 3.64 14.13 7.32
C THR A 282 2.88 14.90 6.27
N ASP A 283 3.18 16.21 6.16
CA ASP A 283 2.46 17.14 5.28
C ASP A 283 3.01 17.19 3.84
N ASP A 284 4.04 16.39 3.52
CA ASP A 284 4.56 16.29 2.15
C ASP A 284 3.46 15.83 1.19
N ASN A 285 3.34 16.50 0.04
CA ASN A 285 2.30 16.18 -0.93
C ASN A 285 2.63 14.88 -1.71
N PRO A 286 1.79 13.81 -1.62
CA PRO A 286 2.03 12.52 -2.27
C PRO A 286 1.60 12.46 -3.73
N SER A 287 1.13 13.57 -4.33
CA SER A 287 0.57 13.60 -5.69
C SER A 287 1.52 13.07 -6.76
N TRP A 288 2.83 13.20 -6.53
CA TRP A 288 3.85 12.65 -7.42
C TRP A 288 3.79 11.12 -7.54
N ALA A 289 3.28 10.44 -6.52
CA ALA A 289 3.08 9.00 -6.57
C ALA A 289 1.79 8.60 -7.30
N TRP A 290 0.74 9.40 -7.23
CA TRP A 290 -0.57 9.21 -7.84
C TRP A 290 -0.97 7.72 -7.89
N THR A 291 -1.32 7.17 -9.06
CA THR A 291 -1.68 5.74 -9.23
C THR A 291 -0.52 4.78 -8.99
N ALA A 292 0.68 5.29 -8.77
CA ALA A 292 1.82 4.51 -8.33
C ALA A 292 1.94 4.40 -6.79
N GLY A 293 1.21 5.26 -6.01
CA GLY A 293 1.47 5.22 -4.58
C GLY A 293 0.63 6.12 -3.67
N ALA A 294 -0.37 6.85 -4.15
CA ALA A 294 -1.00 7.90 -3.33
C ALA A 294 -2.15 7.44 -2.43
N ALA A 295 -2.62 6.20 -2.50
CA ALA A 295 -3.74 5.74 -1.68
C ALA A 295 -3.40 5.76 -0.19
N ILE A 296 -4.44 5.93 0.63
CA ILE A 296 -4.42 5.93 2.08
C ILE A 296 -5.34 4.81 2.57
N SER A 297 -4.94 4.08 3.62
CA SER A 297 -5.74 2.98 4.18
C SER A 297 -5.37 2.69 5.62
N THR A 298 -6.11 1.78 6.27
CA THR A 298 -5.81 1.18 7.56
C THR A 298 -5.32 -0.26 7.38
N VAL A 299 -4.72 -0.86 8.41
CA VAL A 299 -4.27 -2.26 8.36
C VAL A 299 -5.44 -3.24 8.19
N ASP A 300 -6.63 -2.91 8.69
CA ASP A 300 -7.84 -3.73 8.56
C ASP A 300 -8.36 -3.77 7.13
N ASP A 301 -8.49 -2.60 6.50
CA ASP A 301 -8.88 -2.51 5.09
C ASP A 301 -7.82 -3.15 4.17
N MET A 302 -6.52 -2.95 4.45
CA MET A 302 -5.44 -3.61 3.70
C MET A 302 -5.48 -5.14 3.84
N THR A 303 -5.84 -5.66 5.02
CA THR A 303 -6.02 -7.10 5.25
C THR A 303 -7.17 -7.64 4.41
N THR A 304 -8.30 -6.96 4.40
CA THR A 304 -9.46 -7.29 3.56
C THR A 304 -9.08 -7.25 2.08
N TYR A 305 -8.37 -6.20 1.68
CA TYR A 305 -7.97 -6.00 0.29
C TYR A 305 -6.99 -7.07 -0.20
N VAL A 306 -5.92 -7.38 0.55
CA VAL A 306 -4.90 -8.34 0.08
C VAL A 306 -5.45 -9.77 0.01
N LYS A 307 -6.37 -10.15 0.89
CA LYS A 307 -7.11 -11.42 0.79
C LYS A 307 -7.91 -11.49 -0.53
N ALA A 308 -8.60 -10.42 -0.89
CA ALA A 308 -9.32 -10.34 -2.15
C ALA A 308 -8.39 -10.26 -3.38
N LEU A 309 -7.26 -9.56 -3.27
CA LEU A 309 -6.25 -9.45 -4.33
C LEU A 309 -5.71 -10.83 -4.74
N VAL A 310 -5.42 -11.69 -3.77
CA VAL A 310 -4.79 -13.00 -3.97
C VAL A 310 -5.81 -14.12 -4.06
N GLY A 311 -6.80 -14.13 -3.16
CA GLY A 311 -7.81 -15.18 -3.06
C GLY A 311 -8.99 -14.99 -4.02
N GLY A 312 -9.15 -13.81 -4.64
CA GLY A 312 -10.23 -13.50 -5.59
C GLY A 312 -11.38 -12.71 -4.95
N GLY A 313 -12.33 -12.31 -5.81
CA GLY A 313 -13.49 -11.49 -5.43
C GLY A 313 -13.55 -10.15 -6.15
N LEU A 314 -12.44 -9.70 -6.76
CA LEU A 314 -12.38 -8.49 -7.60
C LEU A 314 -12.29 -8.81 -9.09
N LEU A 315 -11.82 -10.00 -9.44
CA LEU A 315 -11.66 -10.50 -10.80
C LEU A 315 -12.45 -11.80 -10.96
N ASP A 316 -12.81 -12.14 -12.19
CA ASP A 316 -13.31 -13.49 -12.48
C ASP A 316 -12.21 -14.54 -12.31
N GLU A 317 -12.59 -15.80 -12.23
CA GLU A 317 -11.66 -16.92 -12.00
C GLU A 317 -10.55 -16.98 -13.03
N GLN A 318 -10.85 -16.74 -14.31
CA GLN A 318 -9.86 -16.80 -15.38
C GLN A 318 -8.83 -15.67 -15.27
N MET A 319 -9.26 -14.45 -15.02
CA MET A 319 -8.37 -13.30 -14.88
C MET A 319 -7.59 -13.36 -13.58
N GLN A 320 -8.21 -13.83 -12.49
CA GLN A 320 -7.50 -14.06 -11.22
C GLN A 320 -6.37 -15.09 -11.39
N GLN A 321 -6.65 -16.22 -12.08
CA GLN A 321 -5.62 -17.20 -12.36
C GLN A 321 -4.52 -16.65 -13.27
N ALA A 322 -4.88 -15.87 -14.29
CA ALA A 322 -3.90 -15.21 -15.15
C ALA A 322 -2.98 -14.26 -14.38
N ARG A 323 -3.52 -13.52 -13.38
CA ARG A 323 -2.72 -12.68 -12.47
C ARG A 323 -1.73 -13.52 -11.67
N LEU A 324 -2.18 -14.62 -11.06
CA LEU A 324 -1.32 -15.49 -10.26
C LEU A 324 -0.22 -16.12 -11.10
N ASP A 325 -0.57 -16.63 -12.30
CA ASP A 325 0.36 -17.28 -13.24
C ASP A 325 1.37 -16.29 -13.85
N SER A 326 1.08 -14.98 -13.83
CA SER A 326 1.96 -13.96 -14.39
C SER A 326 3.21 -13.70 -13.55
N VAL A 327 3.24 -14.15 -12.30
CA VAL A 327 4.37 -13.90 -11.40
C VAL A 327 5.62 -14.60 -11.87
N GLN A 328 6.65 -13.83 -12.20
CA GLN A 328 7.96 -14.31 -12.64
C GLN A 328 9.02 -13.94 -11.61
N SER A 329 10.01 -14.82 -11.41
CA SER A 329 11.13 -14.54 -10.51
C SER A 329 11.90 -13.29 -10.96
N VAL A 330 12.26 -12.45 -10.00
CA VAL A 330 13.09 -11.24 -10.19
C VAL A 330 14.30 -11.26 -9.25
N GLY A 331 15.46 -10.86 -9.72
CA GLY A 331 16.68 -10.77 -8.90
C GLY A 331 17.23 -12.12 -8.38
N GLY A 332 16.65 -13.24 -8.78
CA GLY A 332 16.97 -14.58 -8.27
C GLY A 332 16.29 -14.88 -6.93
N GLY A 333 16.24 -16.16 -6.54
CA GLY A 333 15.60 -16.60 -5.30
C GLY A 333 14.07 -16.70 -5.38
N THR A 334 13.38 -16.35 -4.28
CA THR A 334 11.92 -16.50 -4.13
C THR A 334 11.17 -15.17 -4.22
N ALA A 335 11.83 -14.12 -4.67
CA ALA A 335 11.17 -12.86 -5.02
C ALA A 335 10.62 -12.93 -6.44
N GLY A 336 9.45 -12.33 -6.67
CA GLY A 336 8.80 -12.33 -7.98
C GLY A 336 7.92 -11.09 -8.19
N TYR A 337 7.55 -10.85 -9.47
CA TYR A 337 6.61 -9.79 -9.84
C TYR A 337 5.79 -10.24 -11.06
N GLY A 338 4.51 -9.88 -11.05
CA GLY A 338 3.58 -10.17 -12.14
C GLY A 338 2.65 -8.99 -12.43
N LEU A 339 1.42 -9.24 -12.83
CA LEU A 339 0.41 -8.22 -13.14
C LEU A 339 0.03 -7.40 -11.88
N GLY A 340 0.87 -6.39 -11.57
CA GLY A 340 0.72 -5.48 -10.44
C GLY A 340 0.77 -6.15 -9.07
N MET A 341 1.47 -7.27 -8.94
CA MET A 341 1.56 -8.03 -7.71
C MET A 341 2.99 -8.55 -7.52
N ALA A 342 3.54 -8.33 -6.33
CA ALA A 342 4.84 -8.81 -5.91
C ALA A 342 4.72 -10.16 -5.17
N GLN A 343 5.80 -10.93 -5.20
CA GLN A 343 5.96 -12.15 -4.43
C GLN A 343 7.12 -12.03 -3.45
N PHE A 344 6.86 -12.36 -2.18
CA PHE A 344 7.82 -12.39 -1.08
C PHE A 344 7.86 -13.80 -0.49
N GLY A 345 8.57 -14.71 -1.14
CA GLY A 345 8.54 -16.13 -0.80
C GLY A 345 7.15 -16.73 -1.00
N PRO A 346 6.47 -17.26 0.04
CA PRO A 346 5.11 -17.79 -0.07
C PRO A 346 4.03 -16.69 -0.12
N LEU A 347 4.35 -15.47 0.30
CA LEU A 347 3.40 -14.36 0.35
C LEU A 347 3.30 -13.66 -1.00
N LEU A 348 2.07 -13.46 -1.47
CA LEU A 348 1.70 -12.63 -2.61
C LEU A 348 1.05 -11.34 -2.11
N GLY A 349 1.40 -10.20 -2.70
CA GLY A 349 0.89 -8.90 -2.30
C GLY A 349 1.74 -7.76 -2.82
N HIS A 350 2.07 -6.81 -1.97
CA HIS A 350 3.00 -5.73 -2.30
C HIS A 350 3.49 -5.04 -1.02
N ASP A 351 4.60 -4.34 -1.09
CA ASP A 351 5.03 -3.35 -0.12
C ASP A 351 4.76 -1.93 -0.63
N GLY A 352 4.89 -0.95 0.24
CA GLY A 352 4.66 0.43 -0.17
C GLY A 352 5.44 1.42 0.66
N GLN A 353 6.24 2.25 -0.02
CA GLN A 353 7.05 3.28 0.59
C GLN A 353 6.69 4.65 0.01
N LEU A 354 6.50 5.61 0.89
CA LEU A 354 6.49 7.05 0.63
C LEU A 354 7.33 7.75 1.70
N PRO A 355 7.76 9.00 1.49
CA PRO A 355 8.26 9.80 2.60
C PRO A 355 7.32 9.73 3.80
N GLY A 356 7.86 9.39 4.96
CA GLY A 356 7.10 9.28 6.21
C GLY A 356 6.52 7.90 6.53
N PHE A 357 6.24 7.07 5.56
CA PHE A 357 5.48 5.84 5.78
C PHE A 357 6.03 4.65 5.00
N MET A 358 5.93 3.48 5.60
CA MET A 358 6.09 2.23 4.90
C MET A 358 5.04 1.21 5.31
N THR A 359 4.52 0.47 4.34
CA THR A 359 3.52 -0.57 4.55
C THR A 359 3.91 -1.85 3.81
N PHE A 360 3.43 -2.97 4.31
CA PHE A 360 3.53 -4.28 3.69
C PHE A 360 2.18 -4.97 3.80
N MET A 361 1.74 -5.60 2.74
CA MET A 361 0.60 -6.52 2.77
C MET A 361 0.96 -7.79 1.98
N GLY A 362 0.74 -8.94 2.60
CA GLY A 362 1.00 -10.22 1.96
C GLY A 362 0.01 -11.30 2.43
N HIS A 363 -0.40 -12.14 1.49
CA HIS A 363 -1.27 -13.28 1.74
C HIS A 363 -0.66 -14.54 1.12
N ASP A 364 -0.61 -15.61 1.90
CA ASP A 364 -0.17 -16.93 1.47
C ASP A 364 -1.40 -17.77 1.08
N PRO A 365 -1.61 -18.06 -0.21
CA PRO A 365 -2.78 -18.83 -0.65
C PRO A 365 -2.76 -20.31 -0.24
N GLU A 366 -1.62 -20.83 0.22
CA GLU A 366 -1.52 -22.24 0.66
C GLU A 366 -1.94 -22.43 2.11
N THR A 367 -1.62 -21.45 2.97
CA THR A 367 -1.87 -21.51 4.42
C THR A 367 -2.96 -20.55 4.89
N ASP A 368 -3.47 -19.70 3.99
CA ASP A 368 -4.40 -18.59 4.27
C ASP A 368 -3.86 -17.62 5.35
N LEU A 369 -2.53 -17.57 5.51
CA LEU A 369 -1.87 -16.60 6.38
C LEU A 369 -1.83 -15.23 5.68
N THR A 370 -2.32 -14.21 6.37
CA THR A 370 -2.23 -12.81 5.92
C THR A 370 -1.41 -12.02 6.93
N ILE A 371 -0.46 -11.24 6.44
CA ILE A 371 0.37 -10.33 7.24
C ILE A 371 0.25 -8.94 6.64
N VAL A 372 -0.15 -7.98 7.47
CA VAL A 372 -0.15 -6.55 7.12
C VAL A 372 0.61 -5.79 8.17
N ILE A 373 1.52 -4.92 7.73
CA ILE A 373 2.35 -4.08 8.59
C ILE A 373 2.29 -2.65 8.06
N ALA A 374 2.07 -1.70 8.96
CA ALA A 374 2.20 -0.27 8.67
C ALA A 374 3.14 0.37 9.70
N THR A 375 4.06 1.21 9.25
CA THR A 375 5.01 1.94 10.08
C THR A 375 5.02 3.41 9.71
N ASN A 376 5.30 4.26 10.67
CA ASN A 376 5.43 5.71 10.49
C ASN A 376 6.90 6.15 10.28
N LEU A 377 7.68 5.30 9.65
CA LEU A 377 9.04 5.57 9.17
C LEU A 377 9.17 4.98 7.77
N SER A 378 9.72 5.70 6.81
CA SER A 378 9.89 5.18 5.44
C SER A 378 10.99 4.11 5.36
N THR A 379 12.23 4.46 5.74
CA THR A 379 13.38 3.55 5.75
C THR A 379 14.08 3.59 7.08
N VAL A 380 14.60 2.44 7.51
CA VAL A 380 15.49 2.39 8.67
C VAL A 380 16.86 2.98 8.33
N PRO A 381 17.69 3.36 9.32
CA PRO A 381 18.97 4.01 9.05
C PRO A 381 19.89 3.26 8.09
N SER A 382 19.82 1.93 8.04
CA SER A 382 20.61 1.09 7.11
C SER A 382 20.07 1.08 5.67
N GLY A 383 18.96 1.77 5.39
CA GLY A 383 18.39 1.92 4.06
C GLY A 383 17.33 0.87 3.69
N GLU A 384 17.08 -0.12 4.52
CA GLU A 384 15.97 -1.06 4.30
C GLU A 384 14.64 -0.38 4.62
N GLY A 385 13.56 -0.81 3.97
CA GLY A 385 12.22 -0.37 4.32
C GLY A 385 11.82 -0.83 5.71
N SER A 386 11.22 0.05 6.51
CA SER A 386 10.93 -0.25 7.92
C SER A 386 9.92 -1.40 8.09
N ALA A 387 8.82 -1.45 7.31
CA ALA A 387 7.89 -2.57 7.35
C ALA A 387 8.50 -3.86 6.78
N LEU A 388 9.40 -3.79 5.77
CA LEU A 388 10.12 -4.96 5.26
C LEU A 388 11.10 -5.51 6.29
N THR A 389 11.76 -4.66 7.06
CA THR A 389 12.60 -5.08 8.19
C THR A 389 11.79 -5.89 9.21
N LEU A 390 10.59 -5.42 9.56
CA LEU A 390 9.72 -6.14 10.50
C LEU A 390 9.22 -7.47 9.91
N VAL A 391 8.66 -7.46 8.68
CA VAL A 391 8.13 -8.70 8.10
C VAL A 391 9.20 -9.77 7.94
N LYS A 392 10.39 -9.42 7.46
CA LYS A 392 11.51 -10.36 7.33
C LYS A 392 11.89 -10.99 8.68
N GLY A 393 11.86 -10.21 9.76
CA GLY A 393 12.17 -10.70 11.10
C GLY A 393 11.12 -11.62 11.71
N ILE A 394 9.84 -11.44 11.37
CA ILE A 394 8.75 -12.25 11.91
C ILE A 394 8.39 -13.48 11.06
N LEU A 395 8.72 -13.53 9.77
CA LEU A 395 8.42 -14.67 8.90
C LEU A 395 8.92 -16.03 9.45
N PRO A 396 10.10 -16.12 10.11
CA PRO A 396 10.55 -17.37 10.72
C PRO A 396 9.61 -17.93 11.79
N ILE A 397 8.80 -17.10 12.46
CA ILE A 397 7.79 -17.51 13.45
C ILE A 397 6.69 -18.35 12.78
N PHE A 398 6.37 -18.03 11.53
CA PHE A 398 5.31 -18.69 10.76
C PHE A 398 5.81 -19.84 9.90
N TYR A 399 7.00 -19.70 9.29
CA TYR A 399 7.56 -20.67 8.33
C TYR A 399 8.73 -21.48 8.87
N GLY A 400 9.07 -21.31 10.16
CA GLY A 400 10.14 -22.03 10.85
C GLY A 400 11.48 -21.27 10.82
N SER A 401 12.31 -21.53 11.84
CA SER A 401 13.56 -20.80 12.10
C SER A 401 14.63 -20.91 11.00
N SER A 402 14.50 -21.86 10.09
CA SER A 402 15.40 -22.00 8.93
C SER A 402 14.95 -21.22 7.70
N TYR A 403 13.78 -20.57 7.75
CA TYR A 403 13.26 -19.79 6.63
C TYR A 403 14.16 -18.59 6.37
N GLN A 404 14.48 -18.37 5.10
CA GLN A 404 15.25 -17.20 4.66
C GLN A 404 14.33 -16.30 3.85
N PRO A 405 14.01 -15.09 4.34
CA PRO A 405 13.18 -14.14 3.62
C PRO A 405 13.80 -13.75 2.27
N PRO A 406 12.99 -13.55 1.22
CA PRO A 406 13.47 -13.07 -0.06
C PRO A 406 13.94 -11.61 0.03
N GLY A 407 14.65 -11.15 -1.01
CA GLY A 407 14.90 -9.73 -1.25
C GLY A 407 13.62 -8.97 -1.58
N ASP A 408 13.71 -7.65 -1.58
CA ASP A 408 12.65 -6.76 -2.04
C ASP A 408 12.61 -6.77 -3.59
N PRO A 409 11.50 -7.20 -4.24
CA PRO A 409 11.40 -7.20 -5.69
C PRO A 409 11.49 -5.79 -6.30
N ALA A 410 11.01 -4.76 -5.62
CA ALA A 410 11.07 -3.38 -6.09
C ALA A 410 12.50 -2.80 -6.09
N ARG A 411 13.40 -3.42 -5.33
CA ARG A 411 14.82 -3.05 -5.22
C ARG A 411 15.77 -4.05 -5.88
N ALA A 412 15.22 -5.03 -6.59
CA ALA A 412 16.06 -5.97 -7.35
C ALA A 412 16.89 -5.18 -8.39
N PRO A 413 18.24 -5.35 -8.42
CA PRO A 413 19.06 -4.62 -9.34
C PRO A 413 18.68 -4.96 -10.78
N GLY A 414 18.18 -3.98 -11.50
CA GLY A 414 17.88 -4.04 -12.93
C GLY A 414 19.12 -3.91 -13.81
N ALA A 415 20.28 -3.61 -13.22
CA ALA A 415 21.55 -3.51 -13.92
C ALA A 415 22.67 -4.12 -13.07
N GLU A 416 23.39 -5.09 -13.62
CA GLU A 416 24.78 -5.32 -13.21
C GLU A 416 25.50 -3.97 -13.26
N GLU A 417 26.19 -3.60 -12.16
CA GLU A 417 27.19 -2.54 -12.19
C GLU A 417 28.02 -2.71 -13.48
N SER A 418 27.87 -1.78 -14.39
CA SER A 418 28.74 -1.70 -15.55
C SER A 418 30.14 -1.42 -15.00
N THR A 419 30.95 -2.46 -14.88
CA THR A 419 32.37 -2.32 -14.60
C THR A 419 32.93 -1.30 -15.59
N PRO A 420 33.53 -0.19 -15.12
CA PRO A 420 34.11 0.79 -16.02
C PRO A 420 35.17 0.07 -16.90
N ALA A 421 35.01 0.23 -18.21
CA ALA A 421 35.93 -0.34 -19.19
C ALA A 421 37.37 0.04 -18.81
N PRO A 422 38.33 -0.89 -18.86
CA PRO A 422 39.71 -0.58 -18.55
C PRO A 422 40.19 0.51 -19.51
N THR A 423 40.67 1.60 -18.96
CA THR A 423 41.33 2.71 -19.69
C THR A 423 42.41 2.12 -20.55
N PRO A 424 42.50 2.36 -21.88
CA PRO A 424 43.57 1.90 -22.70
C PRO A 424 44.84 2.63 -22.24
N GLY A 425 45.79 1.86 -21.70
CA GLY A 425 47.09 2.34 -21.29
C GLY A 425 47.82 2.95 -22.49
N GLY A 426 48.27 4.18 -22.31
CA GLY A 426 49.22 4.84 -23.17
C GLY A 426 50.67 4.40 -22.89
#